data_7785b31becb07b35eaa6cddd22cc1c19
#
_entry.id   7785b31becb07b35eaa6cddd22cc1c19
#
_cell.length_a   1.000
_cell.length_b   1.000
_cell.length_c   1.000
_cell.angle_alpha   90.00
_cell.angle_beta   90.00
_cell.angle_gamma   90.00
#
_symmetry.space_group_name_H-M   'P 1'
#
loop_
_entity.id
_entity.type
_entity.pdbx_description
1 polymer ?
#
loop_
_entity_poly.entity_id
_entity_poly.type
_entity_poly.pdbx_seq_one_letter_code
_entity_poly.pdbx_strand_id
1 'polypeptide(L)'
;MAPLAADTREMLLALEPRPESARLARRALHAHGLHEDIQHTVTLLATEVVGNAVRHADLRPDQRIVFFARLHDDFARIEVADPGLGFDPRTVKSEGYGLKLLSTLAGRWGVDCSKGCRVWFEVDRRSRGAGRFDRA
;
A
#
# COMPACT_ATOMS: atom_id res chain seq x y z
N MET A 1 18.25 -3.35 20.18
CA MET A 1 17.20 -3.49 19.14
C MET A 1 16.16 -4.50 19.63
N ALA A 2 14.92 -4.12 19.65
CA ALA A 2 13.87 -5.06 20.02
C ALA A 2 13.71 -6.12 18.92
N PRO A 3 13.57 -7.39 19.27
CA PRO A 3 13.28 -8.41 18.27
C PRO A 3 11.91 -8.18 17.64
N LEU A 4 11.75 -8.65 16.41
CA LEU A 4 10.43 -8.67 15.80
C LEU A 4 9.52 -9.57 16.62
N ALA A 5 8.22 -9.23 16.69
CA ALA A 5 7.26 -10.09 17.34
C ALA A 5 7.27 -11.46 16.66
N ALA A 6 7.04 -12.52 17.43
CA ALA A 6 7.12 -13.90 16.92
C ALA A 6 6.18 -14.14 15.74
N ASP A 7 5.06 -13.40 15.68
CA ASP A 7 4.06 -13.51 14.62
C ASP A 7 4.27 -12.51 13.48
N THR A 8 5.37 -11.75 13.49
CA THR A 8 5.65 -10.80 12.41
C THR A 8 6.02 -11.54 11.13
N ARG A 9 5.39 -11.17 10.04
CA ARG A 9 5.64 -11.73 8.72
C ARG A 9 5.95 -10.60 7.76
N GLU A 10 6.87 -10.83 6.85
CA GLU A 10 7.21 -9.88 5.80
C GLU A 10 7.05 -10.52 4.44
N MET A 11 6.65 -9.72 3.46
CA MET A 11 6.42 -10.18 2.11
C MET A 11 6.91 -9.12 1.13
N LEU A 12 7.56 -9.57 0.06
CA LEU A 12 8.03 -8.71 -1.01
C LEU A 12 7.61 -9.30 -2.34
N LEU A 13 6.90 -8.52 -3.13
CA LEU A 13 6.46 -8.93 -4.46
C LEU A 13 6.94 -7.92 -5.50
N ALA A 14 7.40 -8.43 -6.65
CA ALA A 14 7.67 -7.62 -7.83
C ALA A 14 6.51 -7.83 -8.80
N LEU A 15 5.69 -6.80 -8.95
CA LEU A 15 4.45 -6.88 -9.71
C LEU A 15 4.62 -6.26 -11.09
N GLU A 16 4.02 -6.88 -12.11
CA GLU A 16 3.96 -6.29 -13.43
C GLU A 16 3.02 -5.08 -13.43
N PRO A 17 3.24 -4.09 -14.31
CA PRO A 17 2.36 -2.92 -14.37
C PRO A 17 1.06 -3.23 -15.12
N ARG A 18 0.28 -4.15 -14.60
CA ARG A 18 -0.96 -4.64 -15.19
C ARG A 18 -2.08 -4.61 -14.17
N PRO A 19 -3.33 -4.43 -14.60
CA PRO A 19 -4.47 -4.38 -13.67
C PRO A 19 -4.59 -5.61 -12.77
N GLU A 20 -4.19 -6.78 -13.26
CA GLU A 20 -4.26 -8.03 -12.50
C GLU A 20 -3.35 -8.03 -11.27
N SER A 21 -2.34 -7.17 -11.25
CA SER A 21 -1.38 -7.12 -10.16
C SER A 21 -1.99 -6.69 -8.84
N ALA A 22 -3.03 -5.86 -8.87
CA ALA A 22 -3.77 -5.51 -7.66
C ALA A 22 -4.42 -6.73 -7.02
N ARG A 23 -4.96 -7.62 -7.86
CA ARG A 23 -5.56 -8.88 -7.38
C ARG A 23 -4.51 -9.81 -6.78
N LEU A 24 -3.32 -9.87 -7.39
CA LEU A 24 -2.24 -10.69 -6.87
C LEU A 24 -1.82 -10.21 -5.47
N ALA A 25 -1.69 -8.91 -5.28
CA ALA A 25 -1.36 -8.34 -3.97
C ALA A 25 -2.43 -8.70 -2.94
N ARG A 26 -3.68 -8.58 -3.31
CA ARG A 26 -4.80 -8.92 -2.42
C ARG A 26 -4.76 -10.38 -2.01
N ARG A 27 -4.54 -11.29 -2.97
CA ARG A 27 -4.45 -12.73 -2.68
C ARG A 27 -3.30 -13.04 -1.74
N ALA A 28 -2.16 -12.41 -1.95
CA ALA A 28 -1.00 -12.62 -1.09
C ALA A 28 -1.30 -12.17 0.35
N LEU A 29 -1.98 -11.04 0.52
CA LEU A 29 -2.37 -10.57 1.85
C LEU A 29 -3.34 -11.53 2.53
N HIS A 30 -4.34 -12.04 1.79
CA HIS A 30 -5.28 -13.02 2.34
C HIS A 30 -4.57 -14.28 2.82
N ALA A 31 -3.54 -14.72 2.11
CA ALA A 31 -2.81 -15.94 2.47
C ALA A 31 -2.07 -15.80 3.81
N HIS A 32 -1.77 -14.58 4.25
CA HIS A 32 -1.08 -14.35 5.51
C HIS A 32 -2.00 -14.26 6.73
N GLY A 33 -3.31 -14.21 6.53
CA GLY A 33 -4.26 -14.34 7.63
C GLY A 33 -4.24 -13.19 8.62
N LEU A 34 -4.47 -11.97 8.16
CA LEU A 34 -4.64 -10.82 9.03
C LEU A 34 -5.87 -10.96 9.91
N HIS A 35 -5.87 -10.26 11.05
CA HIS A 35 -7.07 -10.20 11.89
C HIS A 35 -8.27 -9.68 11.10
N GLU A 36 -9.43 -10.27 11.32
CA GLU A 36 -10.62 -9.92 10.54
C GLU A 36 -10.99 -8.44 10.63
N ASP A 37 -10.68 -7.77 11.76
CA ASP A 37 -11.01 -6.36 11.95
C ASP A 37 -10.24 -5.44 10.99
N ILE A 38 -9.06 -5.85 10.53
CA ILE A 38 -8.24 -5.02 9.66
C ILE A 38 -8.07 -5.60 8.25
N GLN A 39 -8.40 -6.87 8.04
CA GLN A 39 -8.14 -7.55 6.77
C GLN A 39 -8.81 -6.84 5.61
N HIS A 40 -10.08 -6.50 5.75
CA HIS A 40 -10.81 -5.83 4.69
C HIS A 40 -10.21 -4.47 4.35
N THR A 41 -9.89 -3.67 5.37
CA THR A 41 -9.30 -2.34 5.18
C THR A 41 -7.94 -2.45 4.49
N VAL A 42 -7.08 -3.35 4.97
CA VAL A 42 -5.74 -3.50 4.40
C VAL A 42 -5.81 -3.94 2.95
N THR A 43 -6.65 -4.93 2.64
CA THR A 43 -6.76 -5.42 1.25
C THR A 43 -7.38 -4.39 0.33
N LEU A 44 -8.36 -3.62 0.80
CA LEU A 44 -8.95 -2.54 0.03
C LEU A 44 -7.90 -1.46 -0.30
N LEU A 45 -7.18 -0.99 0.71
CA LEU A 45 -6.17 0.05 0.50
C LEU A 45 -5.02 -0.44 -0.38
N ALA A 46 -4.55 -1.67 -0.18
CA ALA A 46 -3.49 -2.23 -1.01
C ALA A 46 -3.93 -2.31 -2.48
N THR A 47 -5.15 -2.76 -2.73
CA THR A 47 -5.71 -2.86 -4.08
C THR A 47 -5.74 -1.48 -4.74
N GLU A 48 -6.19 -0.46 -4.00
CA GLU A 48 -6.27 0.89 -4.53
C GLU A 48 -4.89 1.49 -4.82
N VAL A 49 -3.93 1.29 -3.92
CA VAL A 49 -2.60 1.87 -4.09
C VAL A 49 -1.86 1.19 -5.25
N VAL A 50 -1.95 -0.14 -5.36
CA VAL A 50 -1.35 -0.85 -6.50
C VAL A 50 -2.05 -0.42 -7.79
N GLY A 51 -3.37 -0.33 -7.79
CA GLY A 51 -4.13 0.12 -8.95
C GLY A 51 -3.73 1.52 -9.40
N ASN A 52 -3.49 2.43 -8.45
CA ASN A 52 -3.02 3.77 -8.77
C ASN A 52 -1.65 3.74 -9.45
N ALA A 53 -0.72 2.92 -8.97
CA ALA A 53 0.58 2.78 -9.61
C ALA A 53 0.44 2.26 -11.04
N VAL A 54 -0.43 1.27 -11.25
CA VAL A 54 -0.67 0.72 -12.59
C VAL A 54 -1.23 1.80 -13.53
N ARG A 55 -2.18 2.60 -13.05
CA ARG A 55 -2.86 3.58 -13.91
C ARG A 55 -2.06 4.85 -14.16
N HIS A 56 -1.27 5.29 -13.17
CA HIS A 56 -0.73 6.66 -13.18
C HIS A 56 0.79 6.76 -13.26
N ALA A 57 1.52 5.66 -13.02
CA ALA A 57 2.98 5.71 -13.03
C ALA A 57 3.57 5.66 -14.44
N ASP A 58 2.77 5.34 -15.45
CA ASP A 58 3.19 5.26 -16.85
C ASP A 58 4.41 4.35 -17.03
N LEU A 59 4.30 3.13 -16.51
CA LEU A 59 5.41 2.19 -16.51
C LEU A 59 5.50 1.42 -17.82
N ARG A 60 6.75 1.14 -18.25
CA ARG A 60 7.00 0.23 -19.36
C ARG A 60 6.73 -1.23 -18.90
N PRO A 61 6.41 -2.13 -19.86
CA PRO A 61 6.15 -3.52 -19.50
C PRO A 61 7.32 -4.23 -18.76
N ASP A 62 8.55 -3.76 -18.97
CA ASP A 62 9.72 -4.34 -18.31
C ASP A 62 9.98 -3.79 -16.92
N GLN A 63 9.26 -2.75 -16.50
CA GLN A 63 9.39 -2.20 -15.16
C GLN A 63 8.47 -2.94 -14.21
N ARG A 64 8.76 -2.81 -12.91
CA ARG A 64 8.00 -3.54 -11.88
C ARG A 64 7.57 -2.58 -10.77
N ILE A 65 6.42 -2.90 -10.19
CA ILE A 65 5.92 -2.27 -8.98
C ILE A 65 6.36 -3.17 -7.83
N VAL A 66 7.04 -2.60 -6.85
CA VAL A 66 7.49 -3.35 -5.67
C VAL A 66 6.46 -3.20 -4.58
N PHE A 67 5.91 -4.32 -4.14
CA PHE A 67 4.93 -4.38 -3.07
C PHE A 67 5.60 -5.02 -1.85
N PHE A 68 5.68 -4.27 -0.77
CA PHE A 68 6.25 -4.74 0.50
C PHE A 68 5.18 -4.69 1.58
N ALA A 69 5.12 -5.74 2.40
CA ALA A 69 4.19 -5.80 3.53
C ALA A 69 4.90 -6.32 4.76
N ARG A 70 4.66 -5.66 5.88
CA ARG A 70 5.02 -6.15 7.22
C ARG A 70 3.73 -6.34 7.99
N LEU A 71 3.48 -7.56 8.43
CA LEU A 71 2.19 -7.98 8.95
C LEU A 71 2.31 -8.56 10.35
N HIS A 72 1.41 -8.15 11.21
CA HIS A 72 1.08 -8.79 12.48
C HIS A 72 -0.40 -9.13 12.47
N ASP A 73 -0.86 -9.85 13.47
CA ASP A 73 -2.29 -10.19 13.54
C ASP A 73 -3.17 -8.95 13.59
N ASP A 74 -2.75 -7.90 14.27
CA ASP A 74 -3.56 -6.69 14.47
C ASP A 74 -2.94 -5.42 13.86
N PHE A 75 -1.92 -5.58 13.00
CA PHE A 75 -1.22 -4.44 12.40
C PHE A 75 -0.70 -4.82 11.02
N ALA A 76 -0.75 -3.87 10.09
CA ALA A 76 -0.14 -4.02 8.78
C ALA A 76 0.51 -2.72 8.34
N ARG A 77 1.72 -2.81 7.81
CA ARG A 77 2.36 -1.73 7.07
C ARG A 77 2.61 -2.20 5.65
N ILE A 78 2.11 -1.43 4.70
CA ILE A 78 2.22 -1.73 3.27
C ILE A 78 2.99 -0.60 2.61
N GLU A 79 3.91 -0.94 1.70
CA GLU A 79 4.61 0.02 0.85
C GLU A 79 4.50 -0.43 -0.59
N VAL A 80 4.18 0.49 -1.46
CA VAL A 80 4.09 0.26 -2.91
C VAL A 80 4.99 1.27 -3.59
N ALA A 81 6.03 0.79 -4.26
CA ALA A 81 7.02 1.64 -4.91
C ALA A 81 7.08 1.33 -6.40
N ASP A 82 7.20 2.37 -7.22
CA ASP A 82 7.39 2.20 -8.65
C ASP A 82 8.49 3.15 -9.14
N PRO A 83 9.15 2.80 -10.27
CA PRO A 83 10.24 3.59 -10.82
C PRO A 83 9.78 4.68 -11.78
N GLY A 84 8.46 4.88 -11.94
CA GLY A 84 7.93 5.85 -12.88
C GLY A 84 8.18 7.27 -12.44
N LEU A 85 7.72 8.22 -13.25
CA LEU A 85 7.79 9.63 -12.90
C LEU A 85 6.89 9.95 -11.71
N GLY A 86 6.05 9.00 -11.35
CA GLY A 86 5.13 9.15 -10.24
C GLY A 86 3.97 10.05 -10.61
N PHE A 87 3.16 10.31 -9.62
CA PHE A 87 2.08 11.29 -9.75
C PHE A 87 2.25 12.33 -8.65
N ASP A 88 1.83 13.54 -8.95
CA ASP A 88 1.77 14.60 -7.93
C ASP A 88 0.44 14.42 -7.19
N PRO A 89 0.48 14.14 -5.88
CA PRO A 89 -0.76 13.99 -5.11
C PRO A 89 -1.69 15.20 -5.24
N ARG A 90 -1.13 16.38 -5.54
CA ARG A 90 -1.93 17.60 -5.70
C ARG A 90 -2.70 17.62 -7.01
N THR A 91 -2.22 16.92 -8.03
CA THR A 91 -2.85 16.92 -9.36
C THR A 91 -3.79 15.75 -9.58
N VAL A 92 -3.76 14.74 -8.73
CA VAL A 92 -4.54 13.52 -8.89
C VAL A 92 -5.86 13.56 -8.08
N LYS A 93 -6.20 14.71 -7.54
CA LYS A 93 -7.36 14.87 -6.66
C LYS A 93 -8.68 14.39 -7.29
N SER A 94 -8.87 14.63 -8.58
CA SER A 94 -10.13 14.30 -9.24
C SER A 94 -10.27 12.81 -9.56
N GLU A 95 -9.15 12.07 -9.56
CA GLU A 95 -9.15 10.66 -9.96
C GLU A 95 -8.72 9.74 -8.81
N GLY A 96 -8.24 10.31 -7.73
CA GLY A 96 -7.55 9.57 -6.69
C GLY A 96 -8.43 9.11 -5.55
N TYR A 97 -9.30 8.16 -5.78
CA TYR A 97 -10.00 7.53 -4.65
C TYR A 97 -9.03 6.90 -3.67
N GLY A 98 -7.87 6.43 -4.17
CA GLY A 98 -6.88 5.79 -3.33
C GLY A 98 -6.36 6.68 -2.22
N LEU A 99 -5.97 7.93 -2.54
CA LEU A 99 -5.46 8.86 -1.53
C LEU A 99 -6.56 9.27 -0.55
N LYS A 100 -7.78 9.46 -1.04
CA LYS A 100 -8.91 9.77 -0.18
C LYS A 100 -9.21 8.62 0.78
N LEU A 101 -9.16 7.38 0.29
CA LEU A 101 -9.36 6.21 1.13
C LEU A 101 -8.25 6.08 2.18
N LEU A 102 -7.00 6.37 1.81
CA LEU A 102 -5.90 6.37 2.77
C LEU A 102 -6.15 7.35 3.90
N SER A 103 -6.56 8.57 3.57
CA SER A 103 -6.81 9.59 4.60
C SER A 103 -8.01 9.24 5.47
N THR A 104 -8.93 8.43 4.98
CA THR A 104 -10.12 8.03 5.72
C THR A 104 -9.90 6.78 6.56
N LEU A 105 -9.19 5.78 6.02
CA LEU A 105 -9.16 4.43 6.58
C LEU A 105 -7.83 4.02 7.18
N ALA A 106 -6.72 4.60 6.72
CA ALA A 106 -5.41 4.26 7.27
C ALA A 106 -5.20 4.93 8.63
N GLY A 107 -4.42 4.31 9.48
CA GLY A 107 -3.98 4.95 10.71
C GLY A 107 -2.94 6.04 10.42
N ARG A 108 -1.97 5.71 9.57
CA ARG A 108 -0.95 6.63 9.07
C ARG A 108 -0.68 6.30 7.61
N TRP A 109 -0.23 7.29 6.84
CA TRP A 109 0.14 7.07 5.44
C TRP A 109 1.03 8.21 4.96
N GLY A 110 1.71 7.97 3.85
CA GLY A 110 2.55 8.99 3.25
C GLY A 110 2.89 8.66 1.81
N VAL A 111 3.42 9.66 1.11
CA VAL A 111 3.85 9.56 -0.29
C VAL A 111 5.21 10.21 -0.43
N ASP A 112 6.14 9.53 -1.11
CA ASP A 112 7.45 10.07 -1.44
C ASP A 112 7.72 9.79 -2.92
N CYS A 113 7.84 10.85 -3.72
CA CYS A 113 8.05 10.74 -5.15
C CYS A 113 9.37 11.38 -5.60
N SER A 114 10.38 11.40 -4.72
CA SER A 114 11.69 11.98 -5.05
C SER A 114 12.48 11.14 -6.06
N LYS A 115 12.34 9.81 -6.00
CA LYS A 115 12.97 8.87 -6.95
C LYS A 115 11.98 7.78 -7.28
N GLY A 116 11.25 7.96 -8.37
CA GLY A 116 10.06 7.17 -8.59
C GLY A 116 9.02 7.57 -7.56
N CYS A 117 8.08 6.69 -7.26
CA CYS A 117 7.04 7.01 -6.30
C CYS A 117 6.86 5.89 -5.31
N ARG A 118 6.78 6.24 -4.03
CA ARG A 118 6.50 5.28 -2.97
C ARG A 118 5.32 5.77 -2.17
N VAL A 119 4.30 4.94 -2.06
CA VAL A 119 3.14 5.18 -1.21
C VAL A 119 3.16 4.13 -0.11
N TRP A 120 3.00 4.55 1.13
CA TRP A 120 2.95 3.62 2.25
C TRP A 120 1.76 3.93 3.14
N PHE A 121 1.29 2.92 3.85
CA PHE A 121 0.24 3.12 4.85
C PHE A 121 0.34 2.08 5.95
N GLU A 122 -0.24 2.42 7.10
CA GLU A 122 -0.34 1.56 8.26
C GLU A 122 -1.79 1.48 8.72
N VAL A 123 -2.21 0.28 9.08
CA VAL A 123 -3.54 0.03 9.64
C VAL A 123 -3.35 -0.82 10.88
N ASP A 124 -3.96 -0.40 11.99
CA ASP A 124 -4.05 -1.27 13.16
C ASP A 124 -5.45 -1.20 13.75
N ARG A 125 -5.73 -2.13 14.66
CA ARG A 125 -7.07 -2.24 15.23
C ARG A 125 -7.45 -1.03 16.09
N ARG A 126 -6.44 -0.38 16.68
CA ARG A 126 -6.67 0.72 17.63
C ARG A 126 -6.84 2.06 16.95
N SER A 127 -6.11 2.30 15.86
CA SER A 127 -6.07 3.60 15.19
C SER A 127 -6.79 3.58 13.85
N ARG A 128 -7.62 2.57 13.60
CA ARG A 128 -8.37 2.45 12.37
C ARG A 128 -9.24 3.68 12.15
N GLY A 129 -9.15 4.26 10.95
CA GLY A 129 -9.93 5.43 10.59
C GLY A 129 -9.34 6.77 11.01
N ALA A 130 -8.15 6.79 11.60
CA ALA A 130 -7.50 8.04 11.99
C ALA A 130 -7.02 8.86 10.78
N GLY A 131 -6.58 8.19 9.72
CA GLY A 131 -6.28 8.83 8.44
C GLY A 131 -5.15 9.85 8.45
N ARG A 132 -4.21 9.74 9.37
CA ARG A 132 -3.17 10.74 9.52
C ARG A 132 -2.14 10.67 8.40
N PHE A 133 -1.93 11.78 7.70
CA PHE A 133 -0.87 11.91 6.71
C PHE A 133 0.46 12.20 7.40
N ASP A 134 1.51 11.52 6.94
CA ASP A 134 2.83 11.67 7.51
C ASP A 134 3.84 11.64 6.36
N ARG A 135 4.74 12.63 6.32
CA ARG A 135 5.80 12.65 5.32
C ARG A 135 6.86 11.63 5.71
N ALA A 136 7.12 10.72 4.81
CA ALA A 136 8.13 9.72 5.04
C ALA A 136 9.53 10.28 4.79
#